data_25edc059219d5fe9d7fb395b395449d1
#
_entry.id   25edc059219d5fe9d7fb395b395449d1
#
_cell.length_a   1.000
_cell.length_b   1.000
_cell.length_c   1.000
_cell.angle_alpha   90.00
_cell.angle_beta   90.00
_cell.angle_gamma   90.00
#
_symmetry.space_group_name_H-M   'P 1'
#
loop_
_entity.id
_entity.type
_entity.pdbx_description
1 polymer ?
#
loop_
_entity_poly.entity_id
_entity_poly.type
_entity_poly.pdbx_seq_one_letter_code
_entity_poly.pdbx_strand_id
1 'polypeptide(L)'
;MPGFFSNTLAVLRREIHRVARQPMYWLLTVILPIVAFAFFAVLLYKGVARDIPIAVVDQDNSTLSRKVTQMIDATPTAWVAYGVQGMEEAERLMLQGKVMGIVLIPDFFEKNILNNSQTHLESYLTGTNITVNGLLAKDLQTTVTTFTAGIQLQLLMKQGLTEKQAMAQLMPVRFDKHVLFNPHINYGYYLSPSFMPMMLLIFTIMATIFVIGTELKNGTAREWYDTAGGSVFAAYAGKILPIRSLCS
;
A
#
# COMPACT_ATOMS: atom_id res chain seq x y z
N MET A 1 -29.20 -40.74 16.41
CA MET A 1 -28.13 -39.97 15.80
C MET A 1 -27.35 -40.68 14.66
N PRO A 2 -27.43 -42.00 14.46
CA PRO A 2 -26.73 -42.63 13.31
C PRO A 2 -27.23 -42.17 11.92
N GLY A 3 -28.47 -41.70 11.79
CA GLY A 3 -28.98 -41.20 10.52
C GLY A 3 -28.45 -39.86 10.06
N PHE A 4 -28.05 -38.96 10.97
CA PHE A 4 -27.56 -37.63 10.58
C PHE A 4 -26.24 -37.70 9.82
N PHE A 5 -25.27 -38.45 10.33
CA PHE A 5 -23.97 -38.63 9.64
C PHE A 5 -24.10 -39.37 8.31
N SER A 6 -24.93 -40.39 8.24
CA SER A 6 -25.21 -41.13 7.00
C SER A 6 -25.83 -40.22 5.93
N ASN A 7 -26.82 -39.42 6.29
CA ASN A 7 -27.51 -38.50 5.40
C ASN A 7 -26.59 -37.37 4.95
N THR A 8 -25.78 -36.80 5.86
CA THR A 8 -24.76 -35.79 5.52
C THR A 8 -23.74 -36.36 4.53
N LEU A 9 -23.29 -37.60 4.70
CA LEU A 9 -22.33 -38.26 3.82
C LEU A 9 -22.94 -38.52 2.44
N ALA A 10 -24.22 -38.87 2.35
CA ALA A 10 -24.94 -39.07 1.11
C ALA A 10 -25.01 -37.77 0.28
N VAL A 11 -25.36 -36.66 0.96
CA VAL A 11 -25.35 -35.30 0.34
C VAL A 11 -23.94 -34.91 -0.08
N LEU A 12 -22.95 -35.13 0.77
CA LEU A 12 -21.53 -34.85 0.47
C LEU A 12 -21.06 -35.56 -0.81
N ARG A 13 -21.35 -36.86 -0.93
CA ARG A 13 -20.99 -37.66 -2.11
C ARG A 13 -21.66 -37.17 -3.40
N ARG A 14 -22.94 -36.79 -3.30
CA ARG A 14 -23.70 -36.16 -4.40
C ARG A 14 -23.03 -34.85 -4.84
N GLU A 15 -22.65 -33.99 -3.89
CA GLU A 15 -22.02 -32.69 -4.16
C GLU A 15 -20.62 -32.85 -4.75
N ILE A 16 -19.77 -33.73 -4.23
CA ILE A 16 -18.45 -33.99 -4.80
C ILE A 16 -18.55 -34.39 -6.29
N HIS A 17 -19.51 -35.26 -6.63
CA HIS A 17 -19.73 -35.68 -8.01
C HIS A 17 -20.21 -34.55 -8.91
N ARG A 18 -21.03 -33.65 -8.36
CA ARG A 18 -21.53 -32.46 -9.04
C ARG A 18 -20.44 -31.42 -9.25
N VAL A 19 -19.66 -31.12 -8.21
CA VAL A 19 -18.50 -30.21 -8.27
C VAL A 19 -17.49 -30.69 -9.31
N ALA A 20 -17.18 -31.98 -9.36
CA ALA A 20 -16.24 -32.55 -10.31
C ALA A 20 -16.67 -32.39 -11.79
N ARG A 21 -17.99 -32.36 -12.05
CA ARG A 21 -18.54 -32.31 -13.40
C ARG A 21 -18.90 -30.92 -13.92
N GLN A 22 -19.01 -29.94 -13.04
CA GLN A 22 -19.41 -28.56 -13.43
C GLN A 22 -18.22 -27.59 -13.40
N PRO A 23 -17.79 -27.07 -14.54
CA PRO A 23 -16.61 -26.20 -14.63
C PRO A 23 -16.76 -24.89 -13.82
N MET A 24 -17.99 -24.43 -13.61
CA MET A 24 -18.27 -23.21 -12.87
C MET A 24 -17.88 -23.29 -11.39
N TYR A 25 -17.94 -24.49 -10.78
CA TYR A 25 -17.45 -24.68 -9.42
C TYR A 25 -15.93 -24.51 -9.33
N TRP A 26 -15.20 -25.11 -10.28
CA TRP A 26 -13.75 -24.98 -10.36
C TRP A 26 -13.32 -23.52 -10.60
N LEU A 27 -14.08 -22.84 -11.46
CA LEU A 27 -13.84 -21.41 -11.71
C LEU A 27 -13.95 -20.58 -10.43
N LEU A 28 -15.04 -20.74 -9.67
CA LEU A 28 -15.32 -19.92 -8.48
C LEU A 28 -14.47 -20.29 -7.27
N THR A 29 -14.18 -21.60 -7.07
CA THR A 29 -13.53 -22.08 -5.85
C THR A 29 -12.01 -22.21 -5.96
N VAL A 30 -11.47 -22.36 -7.17
CA VAL A 30 -10.03 -22.61 -7.39
C VAL A 30 -9.43 -21.53 -8.29
N ILE A 31 -9.97 -21.36 -9.50
CA ILE A 31 -9.35 -20.50 -10.51
C ILE A 31 -9.42 -19.03 -10.08
N LEU A 32 -10.60 -18.57 -9.67
CA LEU A 32 -10.82 -17.17 -9.30
C LEU A 32 -9.99 -16.73 -8.08
N PRO A 33 -9.90 -17.50 -6.98
CA PRO A 33 -8.99 -17.20 -5.87
C PRO A 33 -7.52 -17.15 -6.29
N ILE A 34 -7.05 -18.14 -7.07
CA ILE A 34 -5.65 -18.16 -7.55
C ILE A 34 -5.35 -16.92 -8.40
N VAL A 35 -6.24 -16.59 -9.34
CA VAL A 35 -6.07 -15.40 -10.21
C VAL A 35 -6.10 -14.12 -9.36
N ALA A 36 -7.01 -14.02 -8.39
CA ALA A 36 -7.07 -12.87 -7.50
C ALA A 36 -5.80 -12.74 -6.65
N PHE A 37 -5.30 -13.82 -6.07
CA PHE A 37 -4.06 -13.79 -5.30
C PHE A 37 -2.84 -13.46 -6.16
N ALA A 38 -2.74 -14.02 -7.36
CA ALA A 38 -1.69 -13.68 -8.31
C ALA A 38 -1.75 -12.20 -8.71
N PHE A 39 -2.93 -11.68 -8.97
CA PHE A 39 -3.16 -10.26 -9.26
C PHE A 39 -2.70 -9.35 -8.11
N PHE A 40 -3.12 -9.66 -6.88
CA PHE A 40 -2.70 -8.88 -5.71
C PHE A 40 -1.21 -9.03 -5.42
N ALA A 41 -0.61 -10.21 -5.62
CA ALA A 41 0.82 -10.40 -5.48
C ALA A 41 1.61 -9.51 -6.45
N VAL A 42 1.19 -9.44 -7.71
CA VAL A 42 1.81 -8.56 -8.71
C VAL A 42 1.57 -7.09 -8.38
N LEU A 43 0.35 -6.71 -8.00
CA LEU A 43 -0.02 -5.34 -7.65
C LEU A 43 0.80 -4.82 -6.46
N LEU A 44 0.97 -5.65 -5.43
CA LEU A 44 1.67 -5.31 -4.20
C LEU A 44 3.19 -5.57 -4.26
N TYR A 45 3.69 -6.11 -5.38
CA TYR A 45 5.11 -6.46 -5.54
C TYR A 45 6.06 -5.27 -5.30
N LYS A 46 5.72 -4.08 -5.81
CA LYS A 46 6.51 -2.87 -5.58
C LYS A 46 6.42 -2.33 -4.15
N GLY A 47 5.41 -2.72 -3.40
CA GLY A 47 5.23 -2.53 -1.95
C GLY A 47 5.16 -1.09 -1.43
N VAL A 48 5.83 -0.14 -2.07
CA VAL A 48 5.88 1.29 -1.69
C VAL A 48 5.80 2.12 -2.96
N ALA A 49 5.09 3.23 -2.91
CA ALA A 49 5.11 4.21 -4.00
C ALA A 49 6.54 4.81 -4.09
N ARG A 50 7.10 4.77 -5.28
CA ARG A 50 8.44 5.29 -5.60
C ARG A 50 8.36 6.20 -6.82
N ASP A 51 9.39 7.01 -7.00
CA ASP A 51 9.55 7.87 -8.17
C ASP A 51 8.30 8.74 -8.42
N ILE A 52 7.75 9.34 -7.34
CA ILE A 52 6.61 10.24 -7.43
C ILE A 52 7.09 11.53 -8.09
N PRO A 53 6.52 11.90 -9.26
CA PRO A 53 6.96 13.07 -9.98
C PRO A 53 6.60 14.36 -9.21
N ILE A 54 7.60 15.20 -8.98
CA ILE A 54 7.46 16.52 -8.37
C ILE A 54 8.05 17.60 -9.28
N ALA A 55 7.57 18.83 -9.12
CA ALA A 55 8.18 20.01 -9.70
C ALA A 55 8.96 20.78 -8.63
N VAL A 56 10.12 21.30 -8.98
CA VAL A 56 10.90 22.19 -8.12
C VAL A 56 10.91 23.59 -8.75
N VAL A 57 10.44 24.57 -7.99
CA VAL A 57 10.52 25.99 -8.33
C VAL A 57 11.70 26.57 -7.57
N ASP A 58 12.84 26.74 -8.23
CA ASP A 58 14.05 27.29 -7.65
C ASP A 58 14.19 28.76 -8.03
N GLN A 59 13.86 29.68 -7.09
CA GLN A 59 13.98 31.12 -7.29
C GLN A 59 15.39 31.64 -6.93
N ASP A 60 16.13 30.90 -6.10
CA ASP A 60 17.47 31.30 -5.64
C ASP A 60 18.59 30.95 -6.62
N ASN A 61 18.45 29.86 -7.34
CA ASN A 61 19.43 29.35 -8.31
C ASN A 61 20.89 29.26 -7.78
N SER A 62 21.04 29.06 -6.48
CA SER A 62 22.31 29.02 -5.77
C SER A 62 22.95 27.62 -5.75
N THR A 63 24.11 27.51 -5.12
CA THR A 63 24.77 26.22 -4.90
C THR A 63 24.01 25.39 -3.88
N LEU A 64 23.47 26.03 -2.84
CA LEU A 64 22.71 25.32 -1.79
C LEU A 64 21.32 24.90 -2.29
N SER A 65 20.65 25.72 -3.13
CA SER A 65 19.35 25.34 -3.70
C SER A 65 19.47 24.11 -4.61
N ARG A 66 20.51 24.06 -5.47
CA ARG A 66 20.80 22.88 -6.28
C ARG A 66 21.12 21.63 -5.44
N LYS A 67 21.86 21.81 -4.34
CA LYS A 67 22.21 20.71 -3.45
C LYS A 67 20.98 20.13 -2.75
N VAL A 68 20.06 20.95 -2.24
CA VAL A 68 18.82 20.45 -1.63
C VAL A 68 17.94 19.77 -2.66
N THR A 69 17.84 20.32 -3.88
CA THR A 69 17.12 19.69 -5.00
C THR A 69 17.68 18.29 -5.32
N GLN A 70 19.00 18.15 -5.41
CA GLN A 70 19.65 16.85 -5.63
C GLN A 70 19.40 15.89 -4.49
N MET A 71 19.39 16.35 -3.25
CA MET A 71 19.07 15.50 -2.10
C MET A 71 17.61 15.03 -2.10
N ILE A 72 16.69 15.88 -2.56
CA ILE A 72 15.28 15.51 -2.75
C ILE A 72 15.16 14.44 -3.85
N ASP A 73 15.81 14.64 -4.98
CA ASP A 73 15.80 13.70 -6.10
C ASP A 73 16.45 12.36 -5.78
N ALA A 74 17.39 12.34 -4.85
CA ALA A 74 18.04 11.11 -4.37
C ALA A 74 17.16 10.32 -3.38
N THR A 75 15.99 10.81 -2.99
CA THR A 75 15.07 10.06 -2.11
C THR A 75 14.35 8.96 -2.90
N PRO A 76 14.01 7.84 -2.24
CA PRO A 76 13.33 6.76 -2.93
C PRO A 76 11.88 7.09 -3.34
N THR A 77 11.28 8.11 -2.74
CA THR A 77 9.87 8.46 -2.94
C THR A 77 9.68 9.56 -3.98
N ALA A 78 10.55 10.58 -3.99
CA ALA A 78 10.43 11.72 -4.89
C ALA A 78 11.34 11.58 -6.11
N TRP A 79 10.82 12.02 -7.24
CA TRP A 79 11.58 12.20 -8.49
C TRP A 79 11.34 13.62 -9.01
N VAL A 80 12.40 14.40 -9.15
CA VAL A 80 12.33 15.76 -9.67
C VAL A 80 12.15 15.70 -11.21
N ALA A 81 10.90 15.61 -11.63
CA ALA A 81 10.54 15.49 -13.04
C ALA A 81 10.65 16.82 -13.80
N TYR A 82 10.42 17.93 -13.11
CA TYR A 82 10.43 19.28 -13.72
C TYR A 82 11.11 20.28 -12.78
N GLY A 83 12.10 21.02 -13.35
CA GLY A 83 12.62 22.24 -12.76
C GLY A 83 11.98 23.43 -13.49
N VAL A 84 11.24 24.26 -12.76
CA VAL A 84 10.50 25.41 -13.32
C VAL A 84 10.89 26.69 -12.58
N GLN A 85 10.75 27.83 -13.25
CA GLN A 85 11.14 29.12 -12.67
C GLN A 85 9.99 29.84 -11.96
N GLY A 86 8.75 29.45 -12.26
CA GLY A 86 7.56 30.14 -11.73
C GLY A 86 6.53 29.18 -11.16
N MET A 87 5.84 29.65 -10.11
CA MET A 87 4.78 28.88 -9.45
C MET A 87 3.61 28.56 -10.39
N GLU A 88 3.24 29.48 -11.29
CA GLU A 88 2.14 29.29 -12.25
C GLU A 88 2.37 28.10 -13.19
N GLU A 89 3.62 27.87 -13.60
CA GLU A 89 3.98 26.74 -14.44
C GLU A 89 3.90 25.43 -13.63
N ALA A 90 4.39 25.44 -12.40
CA ALA A 90 4.32 24.29 -11.50
C ALA A 90 2.87 23.89 -11.20
N GLU A 91 2.00 24.87 -10.93
CA GLU A 91 0.56 24.65 -10.70
C GLU A 91 -0.12 24.07 -11.94
N ARG A 92 0.20 24.56 -13.13
CA ARG A 92 -0.32 23.98 -14.39
C ARG A 92 0.06 22.51 -14.55
N LEU A 93 1.32 22.16 -14.24
CA LEU A 93 1.79 20.77 -14.28
C LEU A 93 1.03 19.91 -13.25
N MET A 94 0.76 20.44 -12.06
CA MET A 94 -0.02 19.77 -11.03
C MET A 94 -1.48 19.57 -11.46
N LEU A 95 -2.13 20.59 -12.02
CA LEU A 95 -3.50 20.50 -12.53
C LEU A 95 -3.63 19.53 -13.70
N GLN A 96 -2.59 19.39 -14.52
CA GLN A 96 -2.52 18.40 -15.60
C GLN A 96 -2.23 16.97 -15.08
N GLY A 97 -2.01 16.79 -13.78
CA GLY A 97 -1.66 15.50 -13.19
C GLY A 97 -0.26 14.99 -13.55
N LYS A 98 0.61 15.85 -14.07
CA LYS A 98 2.01 15.50 -14.44
C LYS A 98 2.91 15.42 -13.22
N VAL A 99 2.61 16.19 -12.18
CA VAL A 99 3.31 16.18 -10.90
C VAL A 99 2.33 16.06 -9.75
N MET A 100 2.76 15.41 -8.68
CA MET A 100 1.97 15.20 -7.45
C MET A 100 2.40 16.13 -6.32
N GLY A 101 3.50 16.84 -6.48
CA GLY A 101 3.99 17.81 -5.51
C GLY A 101 4.79 18.91 -6.17
N ILE A 102 4.83 20.07 -5.51
CA ILE A 102 5.66 21.20 -5.88
C ILE A 102 6.51 21.54 -4.67
N VAL A 103 7.79 21.79 -4.88
CA VAL A 103 8.72 22.29 -3.86
C VAL A 103 9.18 23.65 -4.29
N LEU A 104 8.92 24.68 -3.48
CA LEU A 104 9.33 26.06 -3.70
C LEU A 104 10.55 26.40 -2.85
N ILE A 105 11.63 26.78 -3.50
CA ILE A 105 12.84 27.32 -2.88
C ILE A 105 12.81 28.83 -3.08
N PRO A 106 12.69 29.64 -2.02
CA PRO A 106 12.53 31.08 -2.13
C PRO A 106 13.82 31.79 -2.53
N ASP A 107 13.70 33.03 -2.96
CA ASP A 107 14.81 33.96 -3.18
C ASP A 107 15.67 34.11 -1.92
N PHE A 108 16.96 34.33 -2.11
CA PHE A 108 17.94 34.52 -1.03
C PHE A 108 18.08 33.33 -0.08
N PHE A 109 17.71 32.13 -0.51
CA PHE A 109 17.79 30.90 0.28
C PHE A 109 19.20 30.66 0.85
N GLU A 110 20.22 30.64 -0.03
CA GLU A 110 21.62 30.46 0.40
C GLU A 110 22.12 31.59 1.27
N LYS A 111 21.83 32.84 0.91
CA LYS A 111 22.24 34.01 1.66
C LYS A 111 21.68 34.01 3.07
N ASN A 112 20.40 33.67 3.24
CA ASN A 112 19.75 33.60 4.53
C ASN A 112 20.36 32.53 5.42
N ILE A 113 20.62 31.34 4.84
CA ILE A 113 21.25 30.24 5.58
C ILE A 113 22.66 30.62 6.04
N LEU A 114 23.48 31.21 5.17
CA LEU A 114 24.84 31.58 5.49
C LEU A 114 24.92 32.72 6.51
N ASN A 115 23.90 33.59 6.53
CA ASN A 115 23.75 34.65 7.54
C ASN A 115 23.07 34.19 8.85
N ASN A 116 22.84 32.88 9.00
CA ASN A 116 22.14 32.33 10.15
C ASN A 116 20.71 32.88 10.33
N SER A 117 20.07 33.29 9.24
CA SER A 117 18.70 33.78 9.19
C SER A 117 17.77 32.64 8.81
N GLN A 118 16.55 32.66 9.37
CA GLN A 118 15.55 31.65 9.06
C GLN A 118 15.06 31.81 7.61
N THR A 119 14.98 30.71 6.90
CA THR A 119 14.35 30.63 5.59
C THR A 119 13.36 29.46 5.56
N HIS A 120 12.40 29.49 4.66
CA HIS A 120 11.34 28.48 4.56
C HIS A 120 11.43 27.81 3.19
N LEU A 121 11.34 26.50 3.18
CA LEU A 121 11.12 25.70 1.99
C LEU A 121 9.66 25.26 2.03
N GLU A 122 8.90 25.62 1.00
CA GLU A 122 7.48 25.32 0.94
C GLU A 122 7.21 24.09 0.07
N SER A 123 6.29 23.25 0.50
CA SER A 123 5.86 22.09 -0.29
C SER A 123 4.35 22.10 -0.46
N TYR A 124 3.90 22.01 -1.70
CA TYR A 124 2.49 21.90 -2.08
C TYR A 124 2.23 20.50 -2.60
N LEU A 125 1.30 19.78 -1.98
CA LEU A 125 1.01 18.38 -2.32
C LEU A 125 -0.44 18.24 -2.77
N THR A 126 -0.69 17.36 -3.76
CA THR A 126 -2.06 17.11 -4.22
C THR A 126 -2.86 16.35 -3.16
N GLY A 127 -4.10 16.76 -2.86
CA GLY A 127 -4.97 16.06 -1.91
C GLY A 127 -5.52 14.71 -2.37
N THR A 128 -5.17 14.24 -3.58
CA THR A 128 -5.84 13.10 -4.24
C THR A 128 -5.51 11.75 -3.60
N ASN A 129 -4.32 11.58 -3.04
CA ASN A 129 -3.89 10.32 -2.41
C ASN A 129 -3.16 10.58 -1.10
N ILE A 130 -3.87 10.41 0.01
CA ILE A 130 -3.38 10.69 1.37
C ILE A 130 -2.10 9.90 1.67
N THR A 131 -2.01 8.66 1.21
CA THR A 131 -0.88 7.78 1.48
C THR A 131 0.38 8.23 0.75
N VAL A 132 0.26 8.53 -0.54
CA VAL A 132 1.37 9.03 -1.37
C VAL A 132 1.86 10.37 -0.83
N ASN A 133 0.93 11.26 -0.48
CA ASN A 133 1.26 12.56 0.12
C ASN A 133 1.97 12.43 1.46
N GLY A 134 1.52 11.50 2.31
CA GLY A 134 2.17 11.26 3.60
C GLY A 134 3.61 10.75 3.46
N LEU A 135 3.86 9.87 2.49
CA LEU A 135 5.22 9.38 2.19
C LEU A 135 6.10 10.52 1.65
N LEU A 136 5.60 11.27 0.67
CA LEU A 136 6.33 12.38 0.07
C LEU A 136 6.64 13.48 1.10
N ALA A 137 5.65 13.90 1.89
CA ALA A 137 5.83 14.89 2.95
C ALA A 137 6.89 14.45 3.97
N LYS A 138 6.86 13.18 4.39
CA LYS A 138 7.83 12.62 5.32
C LYS A 138 9.24 12.64 4.75
N ASP A 139 9.42 12.23 3.49
CA ASP A 139 10.74 12.19 2.87
C ASP A 139 11.28 13.61 2.62
N LEU A 140 10.44 14.54 2.16
CA LEU A 140 10.81 15.95 2.03
C LEU A 140 11.25 16.55 3.38
N GLN A 141 10.45 16.34 4.43
CA GLN A 141 10.80 16.82 5.78
C GLN A 141 12.12 16.23 6.28
N THR A 142 12.33 14.93 6.08
CA THR A 142 13.57 14.27 6.49
C THR A 142 14.77 14.82 5.71
N THR A 143 14.61 15.04 4.40
CA THR A 143 15.66 15.60 3.54
C THR A 143 16.03 17.02 3.97
N VAL A 144 15.04 17.88 4.18
CA VAL A 144 15.28 19.27 4.63
C VAL A 144 15.95 19.30 6.01
N THR A 145 15.52 18.45 6.93
CA THR A 145 16.13 18.37 8.26
C THR A 145 17.59 17.90 8.18
N THR A 146 17.86 16.88 7.36
CA THR A 146 19.22 16.35 7.15
C THR A 146 20.12 17.38 6.47
N PHE A 147 19.59 18.08 5.46
CA PHE A 147 20.28 19.16 4.78
C PHE A 147 20.67 20.28 5.75
N THR A 148 19.72 20.75 6.57
CA THR A 148 19.93 21.80 7.57
C THR A 148 20.98 21.39 8.60
N ALA A 149 20.87 20.16 9.13
CA ALA A 149 21.86 19.63 10.09
C ALA A 149 23.25 19.55 9.46
N GLY A 150 23.34 19.13 8.19
CA GLY A 150 24.62 19.07 7.46
C GLY A 150 25.29 20.44 7.29
N ILE A 151 24.50 21.47 6.99
CA ILE A 151 25.02 22.84 6.88
C ILE A 151 25.49 23.37 8.26
N GLN A 152 24.66 23.23 9.28
CA GLN A 152 25.01 23.66 10.64
C GLN A 152 26.26 22.95 11.14
N LEU A 153 26.40 21.65 10.85
CA LEU A 153 27.63 20.90 11.17
C LEU A 153 28.85 21.54 10.51
N GLN A 154 28.78 21.84 9.21
CA GLN A 154 29.87 22.51 8.50
C GLN A 154 30.22 23.88 9.05
N LEU A 155 29.21 24.68 9.44
CA LEU A 155 29.42 25.99 10.04
C LEU A 155 30.13 25.87 11.40
N LEU A 156 29.72 24.97 12.28
CA LEU A 156 30.36 24.71 13.55
C LEU A 156 31.80 24.20 13.40
N MET A 157 32.05 23.34 12.42
CA MET A 157 33.42 22.88 12.12
C MET A 157 34.31 24.02 11.62
N LYS A 158 33.78 24.95 10.83
CA LYS A 158 34.51 26.17 10.43
C LYS A 158 34.85 27.09 11.61
N GLN A 159 34.07 27.03 12.69
CA GLN A 159 34.35 27.76 13.95
C GLN A 159 35.40 27.06 14.83
N GLY A 160 35.99 25.96 14.38
CA GLY A 160 37.05 25.25 15.05
C GLY A 160 36.60 24.07 15.95
N LEU A 161 35.31 23.72 15.95
CA LEU A 161 34.85 22.53 16.66
C LEU A 161 35.21 21.26 15.88
N THR A 162 35.56 20.22 16.63
CA THR A 162 35.68 18.87 16.03
C THR A 162 34.29 18.35 15.65
N GLU A 163 34.21 17.47 14.66
CA GLU A 163 32.96 16.87 14.21
C GLU A 163 32.14 16.28 15.37
N LYS A 164 32.81 15.61 16.31
CA LYS A 164 32.16 15.01 17.49
C LYS A 164 31.55 16.06 18.42
N GLN A 165 32.24 17.17 18.61
CA GLN A 165 31.72 18.29 19.43
C GLN A 165 30.57 19.01 18.74
N ALA A 166 30.68 19.25 17.44
CA ALA A 166 29.65 19.88 16.65
C ALA A 166 28.38 18.99 16.59
N MET A 167 28.52 17.68 16.40
CA MET A 167 27.40 16.75 16.45
C MET A 167 26.74 16.69 17.84
N ALA A 168 27.50 16.71 18.91
CA ALA A 168 26.94 16.73 20.27
C ALA A 168 26.18 18.03 20.57
N GLN A 169 26.58 19.13 19.95
CA GLN A 169 25.90 20.41 20.09
C GLN A 169 24.61 20.48 19.25
N LEU A 170 24.63 19.94 18.05
CA LEU A 170 23.47 19.88 17.14
C LEU A 170 22.41 18.87 17.58
N MET A 171 22.84 17.72 18.06
CA MET A 171 21.98 16.61 18.44
C MET A 171 22.39 16.08 19.82
N PRO A 172 22.11 16.81 20.91
CA PRO A 172 22.47 16.40 22.28
C PRO A 172 21.75 15.10 22.70
N VAL A 173 20.61 14.83 22.09
CA VAL A 173 19.86 13.57 22.25
C VAL A 173 19.72 12.90 20.90
N ARG A 174 20.25 11.69 20.78
CA ARG A 174 20.11 10.87 19.59
C ARG A 174 18.93 9.93 19.75
N PHE A 175 18.01 9.97 18.78
CA PHE A 175 16.87 9.09 18.74
C PHE A 175 17.16 7.92 17.80
N ASP A 176 17.50 6.76 18.36
CA ASP A 176 17.72 5.54 17.61
C ASP A 176 16.41 4.76 17.46
N LYS A 177 15.82 4.83 16.27
CA LYS A 177 14.57 4.16 15.95
C LYS A 177 14.82 2.77 15.40
N HIS A 178 14.49 1.74 16.18
CA HIS A 178 14.51 0.35 15.73
C HIS A 178 13.10 -0.09 15.35
N VAL A 179 12.83 -0.21 14.06
CA VAL A 179 11.56 -0.76 13.56
C VAL A 179 11.71 -2.27 13.46
N LEU A 180 11.08 -3.01 14.36
CA LEU A 180 11.19 -4.47 14.45
C LEU A 180 10.47 -5.19 13.31
N PHE A 181 9.37 -4.62 12.82
CA PHE A 181 8.55 -5.21 11.75
C PHE A 181 8.31 -4.18 10.65
N ASN A 182 8.43 -4.61 9.39
CA ASN A 182 8.18 -3.78 8.21
C ASN A 182 8.93 -2.41 8.21
N PRO A 183 10.27 -2.40 8.31
CA PRO A 183 11.05 -1.15 8.42
C PRO A 183 10.89 -0.23 7.21
N HIS A 184 10.59 -0.78 6.04
CA HIS A 184 10.43 -0.04 4.78
C HIS A 184 8.97 0.35 4.49
N ILE A 185 8.03 0.14 5.44
CA ILE A 185 6.59 0.42 5.27
C ILE A 185 6.07 -0.21 3.97
N ASN A 186 6.46 -1.47 3.73
CA ASN A 186 6.02 -2.21 2.55
C ASN A 186 4.54 -2.59 2.69
N TYR A 187 3.71 -2.10 1.76
CA TYR A 187 2.28 -2.36 1.75
C TYR A 187 1.94 -3.84 1.57
N GLY A 188 2.79 -4.60 0.86
CA GLY A 188 2.62 -6.02 0.70
C GLY A 188 2.58 -6.76 2.05
N TYR A 189 3.49 -6.45 2.95
CA TYR A 189 3.51 -7.04 4.30
C TYR A 189 2.34 -6.61 5.19
N TYR A 190 1.78 -5.43 4.97
CA TYR A 190 0.65 -4.92 5.75
C TYR A 190 -0.69 -5.38 5.20
N LEU A 191 -0.89 -5.29 3.89
CA LEU A 191 -2.18 -5.58 3.25
C LEU A 191 -2.41 -7.07 3.03
N SER A 192 -1.38 -7.85 2.68
CA SER A 192 -1.54 -9.27 2.36
C SER A 192 -2.20 -10.07 3.48
N PRO A 193 -1.79 -9.96 4.77
CA PRO A 193 -2.43 -10.69 5.85
C PRO A 193 -3.89 -10.33 6.09
N SER A 194 -4.30 -9.12 5.71
CA SER A 194 -5.67 -8.63 5.88
C SER A 194 -6.55 -8.94 4.67
N PHE A 195 -6.02 -8.74 3.46
CA PHE A 195 -6.78 -8.93 2.22
C PHE A 195 -6.96 -10.39 1.84
N MET A 196 -5.96 -11.25 2.05
CA MET A 196 -6.07 -12.66 1.70
C MET A 196 -7.22 -13.37 2.42
N PRO A 197 -7.35 -13.31 3.75
CA PRO A 197 -8.48 -13.93 4.45
C PRO A 197 -9.82 -13.31 4.06
N MET A 198 -9.88 -12.00 3.84
CA MET A 198 -11.09 -11.31 3.41
C MET A 198 -11.55 -11.78 2.03
N MET A 199 -10.63 -11.92 1.07
CA MET A 199 -10.92 -12.45 -0.26
C MET A 199 -11.41 -13.89 -0.21
N LEU A 200 -10.75 -14.75 0.58
CA LEU A 200 -11.21 -16.13 0.78
C LEU A 200 -12.63 -16.18 1.34
N LEU A 201 -12.94 -15.33 2.31
CA LEU A 201 -14.30 -15.21 2.85
C LEU A 201 -15.31 -14.85 1.77
N ILE A 202 -15.02 -13.84 0.94
CA ILE A 202 -15.90 -13.40 -0.15
C ILE A 202 -16.11 -14.54 -1.15
N PHE A 203 -15.05 -15.22 -1.59
CA PHE A 203 -15.15 -16.34 -2.52
C PHE A 203 -15.95 -17.51 -1.92
N THR A 204 -15.77 -17.80 -0.65
CA THR A 204 -16.52 -18.84 0.07
C THR A 204 -18.02 -18.50 0.11
N ILE A 205 -18.36 -17.25 0.39
CA ILE A 205 -19.75 -16.77 0.39
C ILE A 205 -20.33 -16.87 -1.01
N MET A 206 -19.62 -16.39 -2.04
CA MET A 206 -20.07 -16.46 -3.44
C MET A 206 -20.27 -17.91 -3.90
N ALA A 207 -19.33 -18.80 -3.60
CA ALA A 207 -19.45 -20.23 -3.90
C ALA A 207 -20.66 -20.85 -3.22
N THR A 208 -20.89 -20.51 -1.94
CA THR A 208 -22.04 -21.02 -1.16
C THR A 208 -23.36 -20.56 -1.77
N ILE A 209 -23.47 -19.27 -2.12
CA ILE A 209 -24.67 -18.71 -2.78
C ILE A 209 -24.90 -19.39 -4.12
N PHE A 210 -23.84 -19.57 -4.92
CA PHE A 210 -23.95 -20.24 -6.22
C PHE A 210 -24.43 -21.69 -6.09
N VAL A 211 -23.87 -22.44 -5.15
CA VAL A 211 -24.22 -23.85 -4.88
C VAL A 211 -25.67 -24.02 -4.48
N ILE A 212 -26.16 -23.14 -3.60
CA ILE A 212 -27.57 -23.17 -3.18
C ILE A 212 -28.48 -22.67 -4.31
N GLY A 213 -28.09 -21.58 -4.95
CA GLY A 213 -28.85 -20.98 -6.05
C GLY A 213 -29.06 -21.90 -7.25
N THR A 214 -28.07 -22.77 -7.56
CA THR A 214 -28.20 -23.74 -8.64
C THR A 214 -29.24 -24.83 -8.35
N GLU A 215 -29.44 -25.23 -7.08
CA GLU A 215 -30.52 -26.17 -6.71
C GLU A 215 -31.90 -25.54 -6.96
N LEU A 216 -32.06 -24.30 -6.57
CA LEU A 216 -33.32 -23.55 -6.76
C LEU A 216 -33.59 -23.32 -8.27
N LYS A 217 -32.57 -22.89 -9.00
CA LYS A 217 -32.68 -22.63 -10.45
C LYS A 217 -33.02 -23.89 -11.26
N ASN A 218 -32.44 -25.04 -10.91
CA ASN A 218 -32.62 -26.28 -11.61
C ASN A 218 -33.84 -27.10 -11.11
N GLY A 219 -34.56 -26.63 -10.09
CA GLY A 219 -35.69 -27.31 -9.47
C GLY A 219 -35.32 -28.59 -8.70
N THR A 220 -34.03 -28.77 -8.38
CA THR A 220 -33.51 -30.01 -7.72
C THR A 220 -33.47 -29.87 -6.18
N ALA A 221 -34.03 -28.82 -5.61
CA ALA A 221 -34.05 -28.57 -4.19
C ALA A 221 -34.79 -29.67 -3.39
N ARG A 222 -35.84 -30.30 -3.99
CA ARG A 222 -36.59 -31.38 -3.36
C ARG A 222 -35.74 -32.67 -3.31
N GLU A 223 -35.07 -33.03 -4.39
CA GLU A 223 -34.14 -34.17 -4.40
C GLU A 223 -33.02 -34.00 -3.38
N TRP A 224 -32.49 -32.80 -3.27
CA TRP A 224 -31.48 -32.46 -2.26
C TRP A 224 -31.98 -32.68 -0.85
N TYR A 225 -33.20 -32.20 -0.54
CA TYR A 225 -33.85 -32.39 0.76
C TYR A 225 -34.14 -33.87 1.07
N ASP A 226 -34.65 -34.61 0.09
CA ASP A 226 -34.95 -36.05 0.24
C ASP A 226 -33.64 -36.86 0.43
N THR A 227 -32.57 -36.53 -0.28
CA THR A 227 -31.23 -37.15 -0.08
C THR A 227 -30.70 -36.93 1.37
N ALA A 228 -31.05 -35.82 1.98
CA ALA A 228 -30.72 -35.51 3.37
C ALA A 228 -31.64 -36.18 4.38
N GLY A 229 -32.54 -37.08 3.97
CA GLY A 229 -33.51 -37.76 4.81
C GLY A 229 -34.51 -36.80 5.48
N GLY A 230 -34.86 -35.68 4.82
CA GLY A 230 -35.77 -34.66 5.34
C GLY A 230 -35.16 -33.72 6.39
N SER A 231 -33.85 -33.79 6.64
CA SER A 231 -33.17 -32.92 7.59
C SER A 231 -32.50 -31.73 6.92
N VAL A 232 -32.99 -30.55 7.22
CA VAL A 232 -32.43 -29.28 6.69
C VAL A 232 -30.93 -29.12 7.08
N PHE A 233 -30.61 -29.46 8.38
CA PHE A 233 -29.23 -29.36 8.84
C PHE A 233 -28.28 -30.32 8.14
N ALA A 234 -28.71 -31.58 7.90
CA ALA A 234 -27.90 -32.55 7.13
C ALA A 234 -27.73 -32.12 5.70
N ALA A 235 -28.76 -31.55 5.08
CA ALA A 235 -28.72 -31.00 3.72
C ALA A 235 -27.69 -29.88 3.58
N TYR A 236 -27.73 -28.89 4.45
CA TYR A 236 -26.77 -27.77 4.45
C TYR A 236 -25.35 -28.21 4.82
N ALA A 237 -25.19 -29.02 5.87
CA ALA A 237 -23.88 -29.51 6.30
C ALA A 237 -23.17 -30.29 5.16
N GLY A 238 -23.87 -31.23 4.54
CA GLY A 238 -23.32 -32.03 3.43
C GLY A 238 -22.98 -31.18 2.19
N LYS A 239 -23.64 -30.04 2.01
CA LYS A 239 -23.45 -29.14 0.86
C LYS A 239 -22.31 -28.12 1.07
N ILE A 240 -22.14 -27.63 2.30
CA ILE A 240 -21.13 -26.60 2.62
C ILE A 240 -19.77 -27.23 2.94
N LEU A 241 -19.73 -28.43 3.50
CA LEU A 241 -18.49 -29.13 3.87
C LEU A 241 -17.46 -29.24 2.73
N PRO A 242 -17.83 -29.65 1.47
CA PRO A 242 -16.87 -29.75 0.40
C PRO A 242 -16.32 -28.39 -0.05
N ILE A 243 -17.12 -27.34 0.04
CA ILE A 243 -16.68 -25.98 -0.30
C ILE A 243 -15.64 -25.48 0.70
N ARG A 244 -15.89 -25.74 1.99
CA ARG A 244 -14.96 -25.37 3.06
C ARG A 244 -13.62 -26.10 2.94
N SER A 245 -13.63 -27.38 2.59
CA SER A 245 -12.41 -28.18 2.41
C SER A 245 -11.59 -27.81 1.17
N LEU A 246 -12.22 -27.18 0.16
CA LEU A 246 -11.54 -26.69 -1.04
C LEU A 246 -10.95 -25.27 -0.86
N CYS A 247 -11.48 -24.51 0.12
CA CYS A 247 -11.04 -23.13 0.38
C CYS A 247 -10.09 -23.01 1.58
N SER A 248 -9.83 -24.09 2.34
CA SER A 248 -8.87 -24.17 3.45
C SER A 248 -7.55 -24.79 3.00
#